data_67028514ea5bfcbd26e8455068b4d69c
#
_entry.id   67028514ea5bfcbd26e8455068b4d69c
#
_cell.length_a   1.000
_cell.length_b   1.000
_cell.length_c   1.000
_cell.angle_alpha   90.00
_cell.angle_beta   90.00
_cell.angle_gamma   90.00
#
_symmetry.space_group_name_H-M   'P 1'
#
loop_
_entity.id
_entity.type
_entity.pdbx_description
1 polymer ?
#
loop_
_entity_poly.entity_id
_entity_poly.type
_entity_poly.pdbx_seq_one_letter_code
_entity_poly.pdbx_strand_id
1 'polypeptide(L)'
;MHELRIDNYYIHCDAALAGVYSMLLDLKPNFDFTFGADSISISGHKFIGSPLPCGLVLIKKNHKDRIGRQVAYIGTIDTTISGSRNGHTPVFLWYAMKCMGKEGFRERAVACLANAEYAMKKLQEIGIPAWRNMDAMTVVFPALRDKTLVEKWQIATGGGISHIICMPGVTKEKIDEFVADIALFEQKEMEEEELVP
;
A
#
# COMPACT_ATOMS: atom_id res chain seq x y z
N MET A 1 10.36 -24.30 -4.86
CA MET A 1 11.82 -24.36 -4.62
C MET A 1 12.30 -25.81 -4.56
N HIS A 2 11.69 -26.68 -3.76
CA HIS A 2 12.07 -28.11 -3.72
C HIS A 2 11.99 -28.81 -5.10
N GLU A 3 10.96 -28.56 -5.87
CA GLU A 3 10.82 -29.12 -7.23
C GLU A 3 11.94 -28.66 -8.18
N LEU A 4 12.46 -27.44 -7.98
CA LEU A 4 13.54 -26.88 -8.79
C LEU A 4 14.94 -27.17 -8.21
N ARG A 5 15.05 -27.90 -7.10
CA ARG A 5 16.29 -28.20 -6.37
C ARG A 5 17.12 -26.96 -6.05
N ILE A 6 16.44 -25.87 -5.65
CA ILE A 6 17.08 -24.64 -5.21
C ILE A 6 17.19 -24.66 -3.69
N ASP A 7 18.39 -24.84 -3.17
CA ASP A 7 18.66 -24.99 -1.74
C ASP A 7 19.04 -23.68 -1.05
N ASN A 8 19.59 -22.72 -1.81
CA ASN A 8 20.00 -21.42 -1.30
C ASN A 8 19.10 -20.32 -1.86
N TYR A 9 18.14 -19.88 -1.06
CA TYR A 9 17.24 -18.78 -1.40
C TYR A 9 16.98 -17.91 -0.19
N TYR A 10 16.53 -16.69 -0.44
CA TYR A 10 16.13 -15.73 0.58
C TYR A 10 14.75 -15.17 0.20
N ILE A 11 13.81 -15.24 1.11
CA ILE A 11 12.46 -14.74 0.89
C ILE A 11 12.30 -13.40 1.63
N HIS A 12 12.24 -12.33 0.85
CA HIS A 12 11.85 -11.01 1.34
C HIS A 12 10.39 -10.75 0.97
N CYS A 13 9.58 -10.40 1.97
CA CYS A 13 8.20 -10.01 1.76
C CYS A 13 8.08 -8.49 1.80
N ASP A 14 7.79 -7.87 0.66
CA ASP A 14 7.38 -6.47 0.63
C ASP A 14 5.93 -6.36 1.10
N ALA A 15 5.79 -6.01 2.36
CA ALA A 15 4.53 -5.80 3.05
C ALA A 15 4.29 -4.30 3.37
N ALA A 16 4.86 -3.42 2.54
CA ALA A 16 4.91 -1.98 2.78
C ALA A 16 3.53 -1.35 3.01
N LEU A 17 2.52 -1.77 2.26
CA LEU A 17 1.14 -1.28 2.42
C LEU A 17 0.30 -2.26 3.25
N ALA A 18 0.25 -3.53 2.82
CA ALA A 18 -0.72 -4.48 3.31
C ALA A 18 -0.31 -5.19 4.61
N GLY A 19 0.98 -5.22 4.94
CA GLY A 19 1.51 -6.10 5.99
C GLY A 19 0.90 -5.92 7.37
N VAL A 20 0.47 -4.71 7.72
CA VAL A 20 -0.17 -4.48 9.02
C VAL A 20 -1.64 -4.87 8.97
N TYR A 21 -2.40 -4.36 8.00
CA TYR A 21 -3.84 -4.57 8.03
C TYR A 21 -4.25 -6.00 7.67
N SER A 22 -3.56 -6.66 6.74
CA SER A 22 -3.91 -8.03 6.36
C SER A 22 -3.77 -9.03 7.50
N MET A 23 -2.86 -8.79 8.45
CA MET A 23 -2.73 -9.61 9.65
C MET A 23 -3.86 -9.39 10.68
N LEU A 24 -4.69 -8.37 10.48
CA LEU A 24 -5.84 -8.05 11.34
C LEU A 24 -7.17 -8.57 10.76
N LEU A 25 -7.15 -9.07 9.53
CA LEU A 25 -8.31 -9.64 8.86
C LEU A 25 -8.49 -11.13 9.22
N ASP A 26 -9.66 -11.67 8.94
CA ASP A 26 -9.98 -13.05 9.26
C ASP A 26 -9.21 -14.04 8.38
N LEU A 27 -9.08 -13.73 7.08
CA LEU A 27 -8.24 -14.48 6.13
C LEU A 27 -6.86 -13.80 6.04
N LYS A 28 -5.87 -14.41 6.65
CA LYS A 28 -4.50 -13.89 6.67
C LYS A 28 -3.68 -14.48 5.54
N PRO A 29 -3.02 -13.68 4.72
CA PRO A 29 -2.10 -14.19 3.71
C PRO A 29 -0.85 -14.80 4.34
N ASN A 30 -0.28 -15.79 3.67
CA ASN A 30 0.90 -16.52 4.12
C ASN A 30 2.18 -15.77 3.71
N PHE A 31 2.58 -14.74 4.46
CA PHE A 31 3.78 -13.97 4.14
C PHE A 31 4.74 -13.76 5.32
N ASP A 32 4.40 -14.24 6.50
CA ASP A 32 5.19 -14.04 7.72
C ASP A 32 6.32 -15.08 7.89
N PHE A 33 7.03 -14.98 9.01
CA PHE A 33 8.16 -15.87 9.32
C PHE A 33 7.74 -17.32 9.53
N THR A 34 6.47 -17.60 9.87
CA THR A 34 5.96 -18.97 10.03
C THR A 34 5.78 -19.67 8.68
N PHE A 35 5.62 -18.88 7.62
CA PHE A 35 5.53 -19.33 6.23
C PHE A 35 6.85 -19.22 5.45
N GLY A 36 7.96 -19.02 6.15
CA GLY A 36 9.29 -19.11 5.58
C GLY A 36 9.93 -17.79 5.16
N ALA A 37 9.30 -16.64 5.40
CA ALA A 37 9.94 -15.35 5.14
C ALA A 37 11.26 -15.22 5.94
N ASP A 38 12.27 -14.62 5.33
CA ASP A 38 13.54 -14.30 5.97
C ASP A 38 13.61 -12.84 6.42
N SER A 39 12.87 -11.97 5.72
CA SER A 39 12.64 -10.59 6.12
C SER A 39 11.31 -10.05 5.58
N ILE A 40 10.80 -9.00 6.25
CA ILE A 40 9.55 -8.33 5.92
C ILE A 40 9.79 -6.83 6.01
N SER A 41 9.41 -6.07 4.97
CA SER A 41 9.41 -4.60 5.00
C SER A 41 8.00 -4.05 5.18
N ILE A 42 7.87 -3.00 6.00
CA ILE A 42 6.60 -2.31 6.29
C ILE A 42 6.84 -0.80 6.22
N SER A 43 5.96 -0.07 5.53
CA SER A 43 5.98 1.39 5.55
C SER A 43 5.14 1.94 6.70
N GLY A 44 5.78 2.62 7.64
CA GLY A 44 5.09 3.22 8.78
C GLY A 44 4.25 4.44 8.42
N HIS A 45 4.57 5.13 7.33
CA HIS A 45 3.85 6.31 6.81
C HIS A 45 2.65 5.97 5.92
N LYS A 46 2.44 4.68 5.60
CA LYS A 46 1.26 4.21 4.86
C LYS A 46 0.13 3.92 5.84
N PHE A 47 -0.28 2.70 5.97
CA PHE A 47 -1.47 2.32 6.76
C PHE A 47 -1.40 2.70 8.25
N ILE A 48 -0.23 2.62 8.89
CA ILE A 48 -0.07 3.02 10.30
C ILE A 48 -0.28 4.53 10.47
N GLY A 49 0.16 5.34 9.49
CA GLY A 49 -0.12 6.77 9.44
C GLY A 49 0.92 7.64 10.12
N SER A 50 2.20 7.24 10.14
CA SER A 50 3.27 8.16 10.56
C SER A 50 3.27 9.42 9.69
N PRO A 51 3.32 10.63 10.27
CA PRO A 51 3.39 11.88 9.51
C PRO A 51 4.73 12.09 8.79
N LEU A 52 5.75 11.32 9.15
CA LEU A 52 7.05 11.34 8.51
C LEU A 52 7.30 10.01 7.79
N PRO A 53 7.94 10.03 6.60
CA PRO A 53 8.34 8.82 5.90
C PRO A 53 9.21 7.94 6.78
N CYS A 54 8.84 6.67 6.91
CA CYS A 54 9.63 5.68 7.64
C CYS A 54 9.36 4.27 7.13
N GLY A 55 10.37 3.43 7.23
CA GLY A 55 10.32 2.01 6.94
C GLY A 55 10.74 1.20 8.15
N LEU A 56 10.08 0.07 8.35
CA LEU A 56 10.48 -0.95 9.31
C LEU A 56 10.92 -2.17 8.53
N VAL A 57 12.01 -2.79 8.95
CA VAL A 57 12.45 -4.08 8.43
C VAL A 57 12.52 -5.05 9.60
N LEU A 58 11.74 -6.10 9.51
CA LEU A 58 11.83 -7.26 10.40
C LEU A 58 12.69 -8.30 9.69
N ILE A 59 13.65 -8.87 10.38
CA ILE A 59 14.61 -9.81 9.80
C ILE A 59 14.97 -10.91 10.82
N LYS A 60 15.16 -12.14 10.38
CA LYS A 60 15.68 -13.21 11.22
C LYS A 60 17.08 -12.85 11.72
N LYS A 61 17.37 -13.09 12.99
CA LYS A 61 18.61 -12.69 13.66
C LYS A 61 19.86 -13.16 12.94
N ASN A 62 19.89 -14.41 12.48
CA ASN A 62 21.02 -14.99 11.78
C ASN A 62 21.38 -14.25 10.46
N HIS A 63 20.39 -13.66 9.78
CA HIS A 63 20.64 -12.85 8.59
C HIS A 63 21.11 -11.44 8.94
N LYS A 64 20.57 -10.85 10.02
CA LYS A 64 20.99 -9.54 10.52
C LYS A 64 22.50 -9.55 10.86
N ASP A 65 22.96 -10.58 11.54
CA ASP A 65 24.35 -10.68 12.00
C ASP A 65 25.37 -10.76 10.84
N ARG A 66 24.91 -11.17 9.64
CA ARG A 66 25.76 -11.22 8.43
C ARG A 66 26.04 -9.87 7.78
N ILE A 67 25.13 -8.90 7.95
CA ILE A 67 25.22 -7.57 7.32
C ILE A 67 25.71 -6.48 8.27
N GLY A 68 25.90 -6.82 9.54
CA GLY A 68 26.33 -5.88 10.57
C GLY A 68 27.76 -5.38 10.37
N ARG A 69 27.97 -4.07 10.56
CA ARG A 69 29.30 -3.44 10.53
C ARG A 69 29.63 -2.85 11.89
N GLN A 70 30.81 -3.14 12.39
CA GLN A 70 31.31 -2.51 13.60
C GLN A 70 31.58 -1.02 13.33
N VAL A 71 30.95 -0.15 14.10
CA VAL A 71 31.13 1.30 13.99
C VAL A 71 31.74 1.81 15.30
N ALA A 72 33.00 2.20 15.26
CA ALA A 72 33.79 2.49 16.46
C ALA A 72 33.19 3.62 17.32
N TYR A 73 32.73 4.71 16.70
CA TYR A 73 32.24 5.88 17.44
C TYR A 73 30.85 5.70 18.09
N ILE A 74 30.05 4.74 17.64
CA ILE A 74 28.75 4.43 18.26
C ILE A 74 28.82 3.25 19.22
N GLY A 75 29.92 2.54 19.27
CA GLY A 75 30.16 1.41 20.18
C GLY A 75 29.28 0.19 19.94
N THR A 76 28.60 0.10 18.78
CA THR A 76 27.70 -1.01 18.44
C THR A 76 27.80 -1.38 16.97
N ILE A 77 27.16 -2.49 16.62
CA ILE A 77 27.06 -2.95 15.23
C ILE A 77 25.91 -2.22 14.54
N ASP A 78 26.20 -1.53 13.44
CA ASP A 78 25.21 -0.95 12.57
C ASP A 78 24.83 -1.95 11.46
N THR A 79 23.54 -2.17 11.29
CA THR A 79 22.95 -3.05 10.28
C THR A 79 22.13 -2.27 9.25
N THR A 80 22.30 -0.94 9.20
CA THR A 80 21.51 -0.07 8.34
C THR A 80 22.35 0.50 7.21
N ILE A 81 21.68 0.94 6.13
CA ILE A 81 22.34 1.56 4.98
C ILE A 81 22.61 3.04 5.27
N SER A 82 21.63 3.72 5.85
CA SER A 82 21.63 5.19 6.00
C SER A 82 22.37 5.70 7.24
N GLY A 83 22.79 4.84 8.17
CA GLY A 83 23.42 5.26 9.43
C GLY A 83 22.42 5.97 10.35
N SER A 84 22.70 7.21 10.73
CA SER A 84 21.83 8.00 11.64
C SER A 84 20.43 8.22 11.08
N ARG A 85 19.42 8.07 11.94
CA ARG A 85 18.01 8.25 11.63
C ARG A 85 17.36 9.15 12.65
N ASN A 86 16.22 9.78 12.30
CA ASN A 86 15.46 10.57 13.24
C ASN A 86 14.82 9.70 14.33
N GLY A 87 14.72 10.23 15.55
CA GLY A 87 14.08 9.55 16.68
C GLY A 87 12.56 9.76 16.76
N HIS A 88 11.97 10.61 15.91
CA HIS A 88 10.55 10.96 15.96
C HIS A 88 9.68 9.83 15.41
N THR A 89 10.07 9.20 14.29
CA THR A 89 9.23 8.17 13.66
C THR A 89 8.94 6.96 14.56
N PRO A 90 9.88 6.42 15.36
CA PRO A 90 9.55 5.38 16.34
C PRO A 90 8.51 5.84 17.38
N VAL A 91 8.56 7.10 17.81
CA VAL A 91 7.60 7.68 18.76
C VAL A 91 6.20 7.78 18.12
N PHE A 92 6.12 8.26 16.89
CA PHE A 92 4.83 8.32 16.16
C PHE A 92 4.22 6.94 15.95
N LEU A 93 5.02 5.96 15.58
CA LEU A 93 4.55 4.58 15.43
C LEU A 93 4.08 4.00 16.77
N TRP A 94 4.86 4.18 17.83
CA TRP A 94 4.48 3.75 19.16
C TRP A 94 3.18 4.41 19.61
N TYR A 95 3.05 5.73 19.42
CA TYR A 95 1.85 6.49 19.77
C TYR A 95 0.61 5.96 19.01
N ALA A 96 0.70 5.79 17.69
CA ALA A 96 -0.38 5.25 16.88
C ALA A 96 -0.80 3.85 17.37
N MET A 97 0.17 2.97 17.62
CA MET A 97 -0.10 1.62 18.14
C MET A 97 -0.73 1.63 19.53
N LYS A 98 -0.32 2.56 20.41
CA LYS A 98 -0.89 2.68 21.76
C LYS A 98 -2.29 3.26 21.75
N CYS A 99 -2.56 4.28 20.93
CA CYS A 99 -3.88 4.92 20.87
C CYS A 99 -4.93 4.03 20.19
N MET A 100 -4.57 3.38 19.10
CA MET A 100 -5.51 2.61 18.31
C MET A 100 -5.63 1.15 18.79
N GLY A 101 -4.53 0.57 19.25
CA GLY A 101 -4.47 -0.85 19.54
C GLY A 101 -4.82 -1.73 18.34
N LYS A 102 -4.98 -3.01 18.58
CA LYS A 102 -5.31 -3.97 17.53
C LYS A 102 -6.69 -3.71 16.92
N GLU A 103 -7.68 -3.44 17.77
CA GLU A 103 -9.07 -3.25 17.31
C GLU A 103 -9.25 -1.96 16.52
N GLY A 104 -8.66 -0.84 16.94
CA GLY A 104 -8.73 0.39 16.17
C GLY A 104 -8.07 0.28 14.80
N PHE A 105 -6.96 -0.46 14.69
CA PHE A 105 -6.38 -0.75 13.37
C PHE A 105 -7.24 -1.71 12.55
N ARG A 106 -7.92 -2.68 13.16
CA ARG A 106 -8.88 -3.56 12.48
C ARG A 106 -10.06 -2.77 11.92
N GLU A 107 -10.69 -1.93 12.74
CA GLU A 107 -11.79 -1.05 12.33
C GLU A 107 -11.37 -0.14 11.16
N ARG A 108 -10.19 0.46 11.25
CA ARG A 108 -9.59 1.25 10.17
C ARG A 108 -9.44 0.44 8.89
N ALA A 109 -8.94 -0.79 8.97
CA ALA A 109 -8.78 -1.68 7.83
C ALA A 109 -10.11 -2.02 7.17
N VAL A 110 -11.11 -2.39 7.97
CA VAL A 110 -12.47 -2.70 7.48
C VAL A 110 -13.08 -1.49 6.76
N ALA A 111 -12.96 -0.29 7.32
CA ALA A 111 -13.46 0.93 6.70
C ALA A 111 -12.77 1.22 5.36
N CYS A 112 -11.43 1.09 5.28
CA CYS A 112 -10.68 1.28 4.04
C CYS A 112 -11.06 0.25 2.96
N LEU A 113 -11.24 -1.01 3.34
CA LEU A 113 -11.66 -2.07 2.42
C LEU A 113 -13.10 -1.85 1.92
N ALA A 114 -13.99 -1.38 2.77
CA ALA A 114 -15.35 -1.01 2.38
C ALA A 114 -15.36 0.17 1.39
N ASN A 115 -14.46 1.16 1.57
CA ASN A 115 -14.30 2.27 0.63
C ASN A 115 -13.67 1.81 -0.70
N ALA A 116 -12.74 0.86 -0.68
CA ALA A 116 -12.20 0.27 -1.90
C ALA A 116 -13.27 -0.50 -2.70
N GLU A 117 -14.11 -1.27 -2.02
CA GLU A 117 -15.25 -1.95 -2.64
C GLU A 117 -16.26 -0.94 -3.23
N TYR A 118 -16.54 0.12 -2.48
CA TYR A 118 -17.41 1.21 -2.94
C TYR A 118 -16.85 1.90 -4.19
N ALA A 119 -15.58 2.27 -4.19
CA ALA A 119 -14.93 2.90 -5.33
C ALA A 119 -14.93 2.01 -6.57
N MET A 120 -14.65 0.71 -6.42
CA MET A 120 -14.71 -0.25 -7.51
C MET A 120 -16.12 -0.29 -8.14
N LYS A 121 -17.16 -0.40 -7.32
CA LYS A 121 -18.55 -0.43 -7.79
C LYS A 121 -18.96 0.87 -8.49
N LYS A 122 -18.57 2.02 -7.93
CA LYS A 122 -18.86 3.32 -8.52
C LYS A 122 -18.22 3.52 -9.89
N LEU A 123 -16.98 3.06 -10.08
CA LEU A 123 -16.32 3.05 -11.38
C LEU A 123 -17.05 2.11 -12.37
N GLN A 124 -17.47 0.93 -11.91
CA GLN A 124 -18.22 -0.01 -12.74
C GLN A 124 -19.62 0.54 -13.14
N GLU A 125 -20.30 1.28 -12.27
CA GLU A 125 -21.59 1.93 -12.54
C GLU A 125 -21.50 2.93 -13.71
N ILE A 126 -20.35 3.58 -13.92
CA ILE A 126 -20.11 4.49 -15.06
C ILE A 126 -19.44 3.79 -16.26
N GLY A 127 -19.42 2.45 -16.30
CA GLY A 127 -18.89 1.67 -17.42
C GLY A 127 -17.37 1.41 -17.39
N ILE A 128 -16.65 1.85 -16.37
CA ILE A 128 -15.21 1.62 -16.26
C ILE A 128 -14.96 0.24 -15.63
N PRO A 129 -14.25 -0.69 -16.31
CA PRO A 129 -13.97 -2.03 -15.79
C PRO A 129 -12.91 -1.98 -14.69
N ALA A 130 -13.35 -1.69 -13.47
CA ALA A 130 -12.51 -1.64 -12.28
C ALA A 130 -12.49 -3.00 -11.57
N TRP A 131 -11.35 -3.33 -10.97
CA TRP A 131 -11.15 -4.56 -10.19
C TRP A 131 -10.18 -4.34 -9.04
N ARG A 132 -10.19 -5.25 -8.09
CA ARG A 132 -9.22 -5.31 -7.00
C ARG A 132 -8.95 -6.76 -6.59
N ASN A 133 -7.81 -7.03 -6.01
CA ASN A 133 -7.57 -8.30 -5.35
C ASN A 133 -8.41 -8.41 -4.07
N MET A 134 -8.68 -9.64 -3.65
CA MET A 134 -9.34 -9.89 -2.37
C MET A 134 -8.54 -9.18 -1.26
N ASP A 135 -9.26 -8.49 -0.37
CA ASP A 135 -8.70 -7.76 0.77
C ASP A 135 -7.64 -6.70 0.41
N ALA A 136 -7.63 -6.20 -0.83
CA ALA A 136 -6.79 -5.08 -1.23
C ALA A 136 -7.52 -3.74 -1.09
N MET A 137 -6.83 -2.72 -0.61
CA MET A 137 -7.30 -1.32 -0.61
C MET A 137 -7.05 -0.63 -1.95
N THR A 138 -6.33 -1.30 -2.86
CA THR A 138 -6.00 -0.79 -4.20
C THR A 138 -7.09 -1.22 -5.17
N VAL A 139 -7.65 -0.25 -5.88
CA VAL A 139 -8.61 -0.45 -6.97
C VAL A 139 -7.91 -0.10 -8.28
N VAL A 140 -7.93 -1.03 -9.23
CA VAL A 140 -7.28 -0.93 -10.52
C VAL A 140 -8.34 -0.75 -11.60
N PHE A 141 -8.04 0.06 -12.62
CA PHE A 141 -8.91 0.31 -13.77
C PHE A 141 -8.04 0.67 -14.99
N PRO A 142 -8.59 0.73 -16.22
CA PRO A 142 -7.83 1.14 -17.39
C PRO A 142 -7.18 2.50 -17.23
N ALA A 143 -6.04 2.69 -17.86
CA ALA A 143 -5.29 3.94 -17.80
C ALA A 143 -6.14 5.13 -18.23
N LEU A 144 -6.24 6.14 -17.38
CA LEU A 144 -6.88 7.41 -17.73
C LEU A 144 -6.04 8.10 -18.82
N ARG A 145 -6.72 8.57 -19.86
CA ARG A 145 -6.10 9.27 -20.99
C ARG A 145 -5.91 10.76 -20.70
N ASP A 146 -6.84 11.35 -19.95
CA ASP A 146 -6.78 12.77 -19.60
C ASP A 146 -5.70 13.05 -18.54
N LYS A 147 -4.69 13.81 -18.96
CA LYS A 147 -3.61 14.23 -18.09
C LYS A 147 -4.08 15.18 -16.98
N THR A 148 -5.15 15.96 -17.22
CA THR A 148 -5.66 16.91 -16.23
C THR A 148 -6.32 16.18 -15.07
N LEU A 149 -7.04 15.07 -15.32
CA LEU A 149 -7.57 14.18 -14.30
C LEU A 149 -6.45 13.47 -13.53
N VAL A 150 -5.45 12.95 -14.26
CA VAL A 150 -4.30 12.29 -13.64
C VAL A 150 -3.57 13.24 -12.70
N GLU A 151 -3.34 14.49 -13.11
CA GLU A 151 -2.69 15.51 -12.30
C GLU A 151 -3.56 15.99 -11.14
N LYS A 152 -4.86 16.26 -11.38
CA LYS A 152 -5.81 16.69 -10.34
C LYS A 152 -5.89 15.68 -9.19
N TRP A 153 -6.00 14.40 -9.52
CA TRP A 153 -6.20 13.32 -8.57
C TRP A 153 -4.92 12.59 -8.16
N GLN A 154 -3.77 13.01 -8.70
CA GLN A 154 -2.45 12.37 -8.44
C GLN A 154 -2.48 10.85 -8.68
N ILE A 155 -3.10 10.44 -9.80
CA ILE A 155 -3.32 9.03 -10.12
C ILE A 155 -2.03 8.39 -10.63
N ALA A 156 -1.67 7.26 -10.05
CA ALA A 156 -0.60 6.42 -10.57
C ALA A 156 -1.08 5.69 -11.83
N THR A 157 -0.41 5.96 -12.95
CA THR A 157 -0.73 5.39 -14.26
C THR A 157 0.51 4.80 -14.89
N GLY A 158 0.41 3.59 -15.43
CA GLY A 158 1.49 2.90 -16.13
C GLY A 158 1.08 1.52 -16.61
N GLY A 159 1.72 1.04 -17.68
CA GLY A 159 1.41 -0.31 -18.22
C GLY A 159 -0.03 -0.53 -18.69
N GLY A 160 -0.71 0.54 -19.13
CA GLY A 160 -2.11 0.47 -19.60
C GLY A 160 -3.16 0.46 -18.49
N ILE A 161 -2.76 0.64 -17.24
CA ILE A 161 -3.66 0.70 -16.08
C ILE A 161 -3.41 1.94 -15.23
N SER A 162 -4.44 2.35 -14.52
CA SER A 162 -4.40 3.31 -13.42
C SER A 162 -4.85 2.63 -12.12
N HIS A 163 -4.49 3.21 -10.99
CA HIS A 163 -5.03 2.73 -9.72
C HIS A 163 -5.17 3.84 -8.68
N ILE A 164 -6.11 3.63 -7.77
CA ILE A 164 -6.28 4.39 -6.54
C ILE A 164 -6.10 3.49 -5.33
N ILE A 165 -5.70 4.07 -4.21
CA ILE A 165 -5.54 3.34 -2.96
C ILE A 165 -6.44 3.98 -1.91
N CYS A 166 -7.46 3.25 -1.46
CA CYS A 166 -8.41 3.73 -0.45
C CYS A 166 -7.79 3.67 0.96
N MET A 167 -6.81 4.53 1.18
CA MET A 167 -6.11 4.70 2.46
C MET A 167 -7.01 5.37 3.52
N PRO A 168 -6.63 5.33 4.81
CA PRO A 168 -7.28 6.13 5.84
C PRO A 168 -7.37 7.61 5.42
N GLY A 169 -8.56 8.17 5.48
CA GLY A 169 -8.85 9.55 5.02
C GLY A 169 -9.46 9.65 3.61
N VAL A 170 -9.50 8.56 2.83
CA VAL A 170 -10.29 8.51 1.59
C VAL A 170 -11.75 8.21 1.98
N THR A 171 -12.61 9.21 1.84
CA THR A 171 -14.05 9.11 2.18
C THR A 171 -14.89 8.75 0.96
N LYS A 172 -16.16 8.38 1.16
CA LYS A 172 -17.09 8.11 0.07
C LYS A 172 -17.35 9.35 -0.77
N GLU A 173 -17.48 10.51 -0.13
CA GLU A 173 -17.66 11.80 -0.81
C GLU A 173 -16.50 12.08 -1.76
N LYS A 174 -15.27 11.79 -1.31
CA LYS A 174 -14.07 11.94 -2.15
C LYS A 174 -14.06 10.97 -3.34
N ILE A 175 -14.55 9.77 -3.13
CA ILE A 175 -14.71 8.76 -4.19
C ILE A 175 -15.78 9.22 -5.18
N ASP A 176 -16.92 9.75 -4.69
CA ASP A 176 -18.00 10.26 -5.55
C ASP A 176 -17.54 11.44 -6.40
N GLU A 177 -16.79 12.40 -5.82
CA GLU A 177 -16.16 13.49 -6.58
C GLU A 177 -15.21 12.97 -7.68
N PHE A 178 -14.38 11.99 -7.36
CA PHE A 178 -13.46 11.39 -8.30
C PHE A 178 -14.19 10.70 -9.47
N VAL A 179 -15.21 9.91 -9.17
CA VAL A 179 -15.99 9.19 -10.18
C VAL A 179 -16.79 10.16 -11.04
N ALA A 180 -17.35 11.24 -10.45
CA ALA A 180 -18.06 12.26 -11.19
C ALA A 180 -17.15 12.99 -12.20
N ASP A 181 -15.92 13.33 -11.81
CA ASP A 181 -14.95 13.95 -12.73
C ASP A 181 -14.63 13.04 -13.92
N ILE A 182 -14.45 11.74 -13.69
CA ILE A 182 -14.19 10.77 -14.76
C ILE A 182 -15.41 10.68 -15.69
N ALA A 183 -16.63 10.56 -15.14
CA ALA A 183 -17.86 10.47 -15.93
C ALA A 183 -18.06 11.69 -16.84
N LEU A 184 -17.77 12.89 -16.34
CA LEU A 184 -17.83 14.13 -17.13
C LEU A 184 -16.83 14.14 -18.30
N PHE A 185 -15.66 13.54 -18.11
CA PHE A 185 -14.65 13.45 -19.16
C PHE A 185 -15.05 12.45 -20.25
N GLU A 186 -15.47 11.25 -19.88
CA GLU A 186 -15.94 10.22 -20.81
C GLU A 186 -17.11 10.71 -21.68
N GLN A 187 -18.04 11.49 -21.11
CA GLN A 187 -19.13 12.10 -21.85
C GLN A 187 -18.64 13.09 -22.91
N LYS A 188 -17.66 13.92 -22.59
CA LYS A 188 -17.08 14.88 -23.54
C LYS A 188 -16.34 14.20 -24.69
N GLU A 189 -15.57 13.15 -24.41
CA GLU A 189 -14.89 12.37 -25.46
C GLU A 189 -15.92 11.75 -26.43
N MET A 190 -17.01 11.19 -25.91
CA MET A 190 -18.07 10.63 -26.76
C MET A 190 -18.74 11.70 -27.65
N GLU A 191 -19.05 12.89 -27.10
CA GLU A 191 -19.63 14.00 -27.87
C GLU A 191 -18.65 14.51 -28.93
N GLU A 192 -17.34 14.54 -28.67
CA GLU A 192 -16.33 14.95 -29.64
C GLU A 192 -16.13 13.91 -30.76
N GLU A 193 -16.22 12.60 -30.44
CA GLU A 193 -16.13 11.52 -31.44
C GLU A 193 -17.36 11.49 -32.36
N GLU A 194 -18.57 11.83 -31.87
CA GLU A 194 -19.79 11.91 -32.67
C GLU A 194 -19.82 13.13 -33.62
N LEU A 195 -18.99 14.15 -33.34
CA LEU A 195 -18.93 15.38 -34.15
C LEU A 195 -17.90 15.30 -35.30
N VAL A 196 -17.12 14.23 -35.37
CA VAL A 196 -16.16 14.01 -36.48
C VAL A 196 -16.85 13.25 -37.61
N PRO A 197 -17.10 13.88 -38.78
CA PRO A 197 -17.83 13.27 -39.87
C PRO A 197 -17.06 12.17 -40.60
#